data_eba4ce134c18c5b3e68d7f177b02106c
#
_entry.id   eba4ce134c18c5b3e68d7f177b02106c
#
_cell.length_a   1.000
_cell.length_b   1.000
_cell.length_c   1.000
_cell.angle_alpha   90.00
_cell.angle_beta   90.00
_cell.angle_gamma   90.00
#
_symmetry.space_group_name_H-M   'P 1'
#
loop_
_entity.id
_entity.type
_entity.pdbx_description
1 polymer ?
#
loop_
_entity_poly.entity_id
_entity_poly.type
_entity_poly.pdbx_seq_one_letter_code
_entity_poly.pdbx_strand_id
1 'polypeptide(L)'
;ESLNTVLCGLDYGEEGCGILATQTEHNSVLRPLMNQPVLKKHPVTIISCLENGAVTRKALEKGLEEALENTGKNPSALIVNHCSNVTGYVQDMKLIGNFPRENNLLLLVDVSQSAGCIPVDADSWRADGVIFTGHKSLLGIQGTGGFFIRKGLELKPLKYGGTGRNSQQL
;
A
#
# COMPACT_ATOMS: atom_id res chain seq x y z
N GLU A 1 -10.93 -7.74 0.30
CA GLU A 1 -10.60 -7.99 -1.12
C GLU A 1 -9.80 -6.84 -1.74
N SER A 2 -10.18 -5.55 -1.56
CA SER A 2 -9.51 -4.40 -2.17
C SER A 2 -7.99 -4.40 -1.99
N LEU A 3 -7.49 -4.60 -0.75
CA LEU A 3 -6.05 -4.71 -0.48
C LEU A 3 -5.40 -5.88 -1.23
N ASN A 4 -6.02 -7.07 -1.22
CA ASN A 4 -5.48 -8.20 -1.97
C ASN A 4 -5.47 -7.93 -3.49
N THR A 5 -6.51 -7.28 -4.02
CA THR A 5 -6.57 -6.92 -5.45
C THR A 5 -5.41 -6.00 -5.82
N VAL A 6 -5.19 -4.95 -5.03
CA VAL A 6 -4.12 -3.98 -5.31
C VAL A 6 -2.75 -4.62 -5.09
N LEU A 7 -2.52 -5.25 -3.93
CA LEU A 7 -1.21 -5.82 -3.59
C LEU A 7 -0.80 -6.94 -4.55
N CYS A 8 -1.72 -7.83 -4.93
CA CYS A 8 -1.40 -8.95 -5.81
C CYS A 8 -1.45 -8.58 -7.31
N GLY A 9 -2.16 -7.51 -7.65
CA GLY A 9 -2.38 -7.10 -9.04
C GLY A 9 -1.34 -6.16 -9.60
N LEU A 10 -0.64 -5.40 -8.75
CA LEU A 10 0.40 -4.48 -9.19
C LEU A 10 1.66 -5.22 -9.66
N ASP A 11 2.36 -4.60 -10.59
CA ASP A 11 3.69 -5.01 -11.02
C ASP A 11 4.75 -4.31 -10.14
N TYR A 12 5.51 -5.09 -9.42
CA TYR A 12 6.63 -4.63 -8.57
C TYR A 12 7.98 -4.75 -9.28
N GLY A 13 7.98 -4.95 -10.61
CA GLY A 13 9.19 -5.11 -11.39
C GLY A 13 9.82 -6.51 -11.25
N GLU A 14 11.14 -6.56 -11.34
CA GLU A 14 11.87 -7.83 -11.32
C GLU A 14 11.70 -8.58 -9.98
N GLU A 15 11.76 -9.90 -10.06
CA GLU A 15 11.80 -10.75 -8.88
C GLU A 15 12.99 -10.38 -7.99
N GLY A 16 12.74 -10.28 -6.68
CA GLY A 16 13.72 -9.85 -5.69
C GLY A 16 13.73 -8.35 -5.39
N CYS A 17 13.05 -7.48 -6.18
CA CYS A 17 12.82 -6.11 -5.75
C CYS A 17 12.00 -6.11 -4.45
N GLY A 18 12.45 -5.35 -3.44
CA GLY A 18 11.83 -5.32 -2.13
C GLY A 18 10.52 -4.53 -2.09
N ILE A 19 9.74 -4.76 -1.06
CA ILE A 19 8.56 -3.95 -0.69
C ILE A 19 8.79 -3.42 0.72
N LEU A 20 8.63 -2.11 0.91
CA LEU A 20 8.67 -1.47 2.23
C LEU A 20 7.25 -1.40 2.79
N ALA A 21 7.06 -1.78 4.05
CA ALA A 21 5.78 -1.66 4.74
C ALA A 21 5.99 -1.13 6.15
N THR A 22 5.10 -0.26 6.66
CA THR A 22 5.29 0.28 8.01
C THR A 22 4.92 -0.74 9.08
N GLN A 23 5.56 -0.63 10.23
CA GLN A 23 5.32 -1.52 11.39
C GLN A 23 3.87 -1.47 11.89
N THR A 24 3.18 -0.37 11.62
CA THR A 24 1.79 -0.15 12.05
C THR A 24 0.75 -0.63 11.05
N GLU A 25 1.17 -1.34 9.98
CA GLU A 25 0.23 -1.88 9.01
C GLU A 25 -0.73 -2.88 9.64
N HIS A 26 -1.98 -2.83 9.15
CA HIS A 26 -2.98 -3.81 9.54
C HIS A 26 -2.66 -5.20 8.95
N ASN A 27 -3.13 -6.26 9.61
CA ASN A 27 -2.97 -7.64 9.13
C ASN A 27 -3.50 -7.89 7.70
N SER A 28 -4.46 -7.09 7.23
CA SER A 28 -4.95 -7.16 5.85
C SER A 28 -3.92 -6.72 4.80
N VAL A 29 -2.86 -6.04 5.23
CA VAL A 29 -1.67 -5.71 4.43
C VAL A 29 -0.58 -6.75 4.67
N LEU A 30 -0.19 -6.97 5.93
CA LEU A 30 0.96 -7.82 6.26
C LEU A 30 0.76 -9.29 5.86
N ARG A 31 -0.46 -9.84 6.07
CA ARG A 31 -0.73 -11.24 5.72
C ARG A 31 -0.63 -11.53 4.22
N PRO A 32 -1.22 -10.75 3.31
CA PRO A 32 -0.97 -10.91 1.89
C PRO A 32 0.51 -10.80 1.52
N LEU A 33 1.22 -9.79 2.01
CA LEU A 33 2.65 -9.61 1.73
C LEU A 33 3.48 -10.85 2.10
N MET A 34 3.17 -11.49 3.23
CA MET A 34 3.93 -12.63 3.74
C MET A 34 3.48 -13.98 3.16
N ASN A 35 2.24 -14.09 2.66
CA ASN A 35 1.67 -15.41 2.34
C ASN A 35 1.24 -15.59 0.88
N GLN A 36 0.93 -14.52 0.14
CA GLN A 36 0.51 -14.65 -1.25
C GLN A 36 1.71 -15.08 -2.14
N PRO A 37 1.56 -16.15 -2.92
CA PRO A 37 2.67 -16.67 -3.75
C PRO A 37 3.27 -15.63 -4.69
N VAL A 38 2.43 -14.77 -5.28
CA VAL A 38 2.88 -13.70 -6.19
C VAL A 38 3.73 -12.65 -5.48
N LEU A 39 3.53 -12.44 -4.17
CA LEU A 39 4.25 -11.46 -3.37
C LEU A 39 5.49 -12.04 -2.68
N LYS A 40 5.55 -13.36 -2.45
CA LYS A 40 6.70 -14.03 -1.80
C LYS A 40 8.03 -13.87 -2.54
N LYS A 41 7.99 -13.55 -3.81
CA LYS A 41 9.18 -13.26 -4.61
C LYS A 41 9.73 -11.84 -4.39
N HIS A 42 9.02 -11.02 -3.64
CA HIS A 42 9.40 -9.65 -3.28
C HIS A 42 9.65 -9.58 -1.77
N PRO A 43 10.91 -9.55 -1.30
CA PRO A 43 11.23 -9.44 0.11
C PRO A 43 10.59 -8.20 0.74
N VAL A 44 10.06 -8.36 1.95
CA VAL A 44 9.40 -7.28 2.67
C VAL A 44 10.31 -6.77 3.79
N THR A 45 10.59 -5.47 3.77
CA THR A 45 11.29 -4.77 4.84
C THR A 45 10.31 -3.94 5.65
N ILE A 46 10.30 -4.15 6.97
CA ILE A 46 9.40 -3.44 7.89
C ILE A 46 10.06 -2.16 8.38
N ILE A 47 9.44 -1.03 8.06
CA ILE A 47 9.86 0.29 8.54
C ILE A 47 9.41 0.47 9.99
N SER A 48 10.36 0.66 10.88
CA SER A 48 10.08 0.93 12.30
C SER A 48 9.36 2.27 12.49
N CYS A 49 8.45 2.31 13.46
CA CYS A 49 7.76 3.53 13.87
C CYS A 49 8.20 3.95 15.27
N LEU A 50 8.00 5.22 15.62
CA LEU A 50 8.12 5.68 17.00
C LEU A 50 7.04 5.03 17.88
N GLU A 51 7.17 5.15 19.18
CA GLU A 51 6.23 4.56 20.17
C GLU A 51 4.77 5.01 19.94
N ASN A 52 4.57 6.23 19.49
CA ASN A 52 3.24 6.76 19.12
C ASN A 52 2.75 6.29 17.75
N GLY A 53 3.56 5.55 16.98
CA GLY A 53 3.22 5.06 15.64
C GLY A 53 3.67 5.95 14.48
N ALA A 54 4.36 7.07 14.76
CA ALA A 54 4.84 7.98 13.73
C ALA A 54 5.96 7.36 12.88
N VAL A 55 5.85 7.49 11.57
CA VAL A 55 6.93 7.18 10.61
C VAL A 55 7.80 8.41 10.44
N THR A 56 9.11 8.26 10.61
CA THR A 56 10.06 9.36 10.43
C THR A 56 10.85 9.22 9.14
N ARG A 57 11.38 10.32 8.63
CA ARG A 57 12.28 10.33 7.47
C ARG A 57 13.47 9.37 7.67
N LYS A 58 14.09 9.42 8.85
CA LYS A 58 15.21 8.53 9.22
C LYS A 58 14.84 7.06 9.17
N ALA A 59 13.62 6.70 9.61
CA ALA A 59 13.15 5.31 9.56
C ALA A 59 12.94 4.83 8.13
N LEU A 60 12.42 5.70 7.25
CA LEU A 60 12.25 5.41 5.84
C LEU A 60 13.61 5.20 5.13
N GLU A 61 14.57 6.07 5.38
CA GLU A 61 15.94 5.99 4.83
C GLU A 61 16.61 4.69 5.27
N LYS A 62 16.56 4.38 6.58
CA LYS A 62 17.10 3.14 7.11
C LYS A 62 16.45 1.90 6.48
N GLY A 63 15.13 1.88 6.34
CA GLY A 63 14.45 0.76 5.72
C GLY A 63 14.77 0.59 4.24
N LEU A 64 15.01 1.69 3.52
CA LEU A 64 15.49 1.65 2.14
C LEU A 64 16.89 1.03 2.04
N GLU A 65 17.81 1.44 2.92
CA GLU A 65 19.16 0.89 3.02
C GLU A 65 19.12 -0.62 3.33
N GLU A 66 18.35 -1.02 4.36
CA GLU A 66 18.17 -2.43 4.72
C GLU A 66 17.59 -3.27 3.57
N ALA A 67 16.61 -2.74 2.84
CA ALA A 67 16.03 -3.43 1.69
C ALA A 67 17.06 -3.63 0.57
N LEU A 68 17.86 -2.61 0.29
CA LEU A 68 18.91 -2.66 -0.72
C LEU A 68 20.02 -3.64 -0.31
N GLU A 69 20.46 -3.63 0.93
CA GLU A 69 21.48 -4.56 1.46
C GLU A 69 21.01 -6.02 1.36
N ASN A 70 19.74 -6.28 1.72
CA ASN A 70 19.20 -7.64 1.73
C ASN A 70 18.96 -8.22 0.33
N THR A 71 18.67 -7.40 -0.65
CA THR A 71 18.22 -7.85 -1.98
C THR A 71 19.21 -7.54 -3.10
N GLY A 72 20.12 -6.59 -2.90
CA GLY A 72 20.96 -6.01 -3.95
C GLY A 72 20.18 -5.18 -4.97
N LYS A 73 18.88 -4.93 -4.73
CA LYS A 73 17.97 -4.21 -5.63
C LYS A 73 17.21 -3.14 -4.87
N ASN A 74 16.90 -2.03 -5.54
CA ASN A 74 16.01 -1.04 -4.98
C ASN A 74 14.61 -1.64 -4.74
N PRO A 75 13.95 -1.32 -3.62
CA PRO A 75 12.56 -1.68 -3.43
C PRO A 75 11.67 -0.99 -4.48
N SER A 76 10.49 -1.57 -4.72
CA SER A 76 9.55 -1.09 -5.75
C SER A 76 8.42 -0.28 -5.17
N ALA A 77 8.08 -0.49 -3.91
CA ALA A 77 6.92 0.16 -3.29
C ALA A 77 7.12 0.46 -1.81
N LEU A 78 6.44 1.49 -1.35
CA LEU A 78 6.17 1.78 0.05
C LEU A 78 4.67 1.63 0.32
N ILE A 79 4.32 0.85 1.33
CA ILE A 79 2.96 0.67 1.80
C ILE A 79 2.85 1.30 3.20
N VAL A 80 1.86 2.17 3.38
CA VAL A 80 1.66 2.91 4.63
C VAL A 80 0.17 3.02 4.97
N ASN A 81 -0.19 2.82 6.23
CA ASN A 81 -1.51 3.23 6.71
C ASN A 81 -1.51 4.73 7.04
N HIS A 82 -2.50 5.46 6.54
CA HIS A 82 -2.65 6.89 6.84
C HIS A 82 -2.96 7.14 8.32
N CYS A 83 -3.77 6.26 8.92
CA CYS A 83 -4.10 6.32 10.33
C CYS A 83 -4.04 4.92 10.94
N SER A 84 -3.28 4.76 12.01
CA SER A 84 -3.12 3.48 12.68
C SER A 84 -4.38 3.10 13.47
N ASN A 85 -4.87 1.88 13.28
CA ASN A 85 -5.96 1.32 14.09
C ASN A 85 -5.53 0.95 15.52
N VAL A 86 -4.23 0.94 15.81
CA VAL A 86 -3.66 0.58 17.12
C VAL A 86 -3.37 1.82 17.94
N THR A 87 -2.65 2.78 17.37
CA THR A 87 -2.20 3.98 18.08
C THR A 87 -3.08 5.21 17.85
N GLY A 88 -3.92 5.20 16.79
CA GLY A 88 -4.68 6.35 16.34
C GLY A 88 -3.81 7.44 15.67
N TYR A 89 -2.52 7.22 15.53
CA TYR A 89 -1.62 8.20 14.93
C TYR A 89 -1.94 8.40 13.45
N VAL A 90 -2.05 9.67 13.05
CA VAL A 90 -2.23 10.09 11.65
C VAL A 90 -0.88 10.49 11.08
N GLN A 91 -0.45 9.82 10.02
CA GLN A 91 0.86 10.03 9.41
C GLN A 91 0.96 11.39 8.72
N ASP A 92 2.15 11.99 8.76
CA ASP A 92 2.48 13.16 7.94
C ASP A 92 2.64 12.74 6.46
N MET A 93 1.53 12.80 5.74
CA MET A 93 1.50 12.38 4.34
C MET A 93 2.28 13.30 3.40
N LYS A 94 2.64 14.51 3.83
CA LYS A 94 3.56 15.38 3.07
C LYS A 94 4.97 14.81 3.11
N LEU A 95 5.42 14.37 4.27
CA LEU A 95 6.69 13.67 4.44
C LEU A 95 6.68 12.34 3.71
N ILE A 96 5.65 11.53 3.95
CA ILE A 96 5.52 10.18 3.38
C ILE A 96 5.47 10.24 1.85
N GLY A 97 4.66 11.13 1.25
CA GLY A 97 4.49 11.19 -0.21
C GLY A 97 5.72 11.68 -0.98
N ASN A 98 6.59 12.45 -0.35
CA ASN A 98 7.82 12.91 -0.99
C ASN A 98 8.87 11.78 -1.09
N PHE A 99 8.97 10.94 -0.08
CA PHE A 99 10.01 9.91 -0.01
C PHE A 99 9.94 8.88 -1.17
N PRO A 100 8.80 8.25 -1.49
CA PRO A 100 8.69 7.33 -2.62
C PRO A 100 9.07 7.98 -3.94
N ARG A 101 8.67 9.23 -4.15
CA ARG A 101 9.01 9.96 -5.37
C ARG A 101 10.52 10.17 -5.54
N GLU A 102 11.21 10.55 -4.46
CA GLU A 102 12.66 10.75 -4.46
C GLU A 102 13.42 9.45 -4.76
N ASN A 103 12.81 8.31 -4.47
CA ASN A 103 13.43 6.99 -4.57
C ASN A 103 12.80 6.08 -5.64
N ASN A 104 11.92 6.61 -6.49
CA ASN A 104 11.22 5.87 -7.56
C ASN A 104 10.41 4.66 -7.05
N LEU A 105 9.74 4.81 -5.92
CA LEU A 105 8.86 3.80 -5.34
C LEU A 105 7.39 4.10 -5.65
N LEU A 106 6.58 3.07 -5.80
CA LEU A 106 5.12 3.20 -5.74
C LEU A 106 4.70 3.53 -4.30
N LEU A 107 3.74 4.43 -4.14
CA LEU A 107 3.12 4.71 -2.84
C LEU A 107 1.71 4.13 -2.76
N LEU A 108 1.51 3.16 -1.88
CA LEU A 108 0.20 2.57 -1.58
C LEU A 108 -0.23 2.99 -0.17
N VAL A 109 -1.43 3.56 -0.05
CA VAL A 109 -1.93 4.10 1.21
C VAL A 109 -3.21 3.39 1.63
N ASP A 110 -3.19 2.73 2.79
CA ASP A 110 -4.40 2.22 3.43
C ASP A 110 -5.07 3.34 4.23
N VAL A 111 -6.20 3.82 3.75
CA VAL A 111 -7.01 4.86 4.41
C VAL A 111 -8.24 4.29 5.13
N SER A 112 -8.25 3.00 5.44
CA SER A 112 -9.40 2.34 6.05
C SER A 112 -9.85 2.93 7.38
N GLN A 113 -8.95 3.57 8.12
CA GLN A 113 -9.30 4.25 9.38
C GLN A 113 -9.61 5.74 9.19
N SER A 114 -9.07 6.36 8.17
CA SER A 114 -9.15 7.81 7.95
C SER A 114 -10.23 8.23 6.96
N ALA A 115 -10.55 7.39 5.97
CA ALA A 115 -11.59 7.70 5.00
C ALA A 115 -12.95 7.91 5.68
N GLY A 116 -13.54 9.08 5.46
CA GLY A 116 -14.78 9.51 6.11
C GLY A 116 -14.60 10.28 7.42
N CYS A 117 -13.41 10.28 8.04
CA CYS A 117 -13.09 11.04 9.26
C CYS A 117 -12.13 12.20 8.99
N ILE A 118 -11.15 11.98 8.15
CA ILE A 118 -10.06 12.91 7.88
C ILE A 118 -9.96 13.08 6.36
N PRO A 119 -9.60 14.27 5.87
CA PRO A 119 -9.39 14.47 4.44
C PRO A 119 -8.37 13.48 3.86
N VAL A 120 -8.75 12.86 2.74
CA VAL A 120 -7.91 11.98 1.94
C VAL A 120 -7.65 12.66 0.61
N ASP A 121 -6.40 13.00 0.34
CA ASP A 121 -5.99 13.72 -0.86
C ASP A 121 -4.87 12.96 -1.58
N ALA A 122 -5.29 11.99 -2.41
CA ALA A 122 -4.38 11.12 -3.15
C ALA A 122 -3.42 11.89 -4.07
N ASP A 123 -3.89 13.00 -4.63
CA ASP A 123 -3.10 13.82 -5.56
C ASP A 123 -2.00 14.58 -4.83
N SER A 124 -2.32 15.23 -3.70
CA SER A 124 -1.32 15.96 -2.90
C SER A 124 -0.28 15.02 -2.29
N TRP A 125 -0.68 13.82 -1.94
CA TRP A 125 0.22 12.77 -1.45
C TRP A 125 1.00 12.07 -2.56
N ARG A 126 0.55 12.27 -3.82
CA ARG A 126 1.09 11.56 -4.99
C ARG A 126 1.02 10.06 -4.84
N ALA A 127 -0.06 9.60 -4.22
CA ALA A 127 -0.31 8.19 -4.02
C ALA A 127 -0.60 7.49 -5.36
N ASP A 128 0.01 6.33 -5.53
CA ASP A 128 -0.21 5.46 -6.70
C ASP A 128 -1.43 4.57 -6.50
N GLY A 129 -1.70 4.23 -5.25
CA GLY A 129 -2.90 3.51 -4.85
C GLY A 129 -3.40 3.98 -3.49
N VAL A 130 -4.73 4.11 -3.37
CA VAL A 130 -5.41 4.40 -2.10
C VAL A 130 -6.48 3.35 -1.89
N ILE A 131 -6.46 2.68 -0.76
CA ILE A 131 -7.34 1.56 -0.46
C ILE A 131 -8.17 1.87 0.78
N PHE A 132 -9.45 1.56 0.76
CA PHE A 132 -10.37 1.86 1.85
C PHE A 132 -11.39 0.75 2.10
N THR A 133 -11.94 0.73 3.31
CA THR A 133 -13.11 -0.07 3.67
C THR A 133 -14.33 0.85 3.84
N GLY A 134 -15.51 0.39 3.39
CA GLY A 134 -16.72 1.20 3.42
C GLY A 134 -17.49 1.15 4.75
N HIS A 135 -17.32 0.09 5.54
CA HIS A 135 -18.12 -0.16 6.76
C HIS A 135 -17.61 0.50 8.04
N LYS A 136 -16.55 1.31 7.95
CA LYS A 136 -16.07 2.15 9.06
C LYS A 136 -16.66 3.54 8.96
N SER A 137 -15.86 4.58 8.98
CA SER A 137 -16.32 5.98 9.01
C SER A 137 -17.03 6.46 7.75
N LEU A 138 -16.97 5.69 6.66
CA LEU A 138 -17.82 5.92 5.49
C LEU A 138 -19.28 5.46 5.69
N LEU A 139 -19.58 4.81 6.82
CA LEU A 139 -20.92 4.38 7.23
C LEU A 139 -21.64 3.45 6.22
N GLY A 140 -20.89 2.78 5.37
CA GLY A 140 -21.41 1.80 4.43
C GLY A 140 -21.71 0.46 5.09
N ILE A 141 -22.35 -0.44 4.34
CA ILE A 141 -22.64 -1.80 4.82
C ILE A 141 -21.36 -2.63 4.94
N GLN A 142 -21.38 -3.62 5.84
CA GLN A 142 -20.27 -4.55 6.01
C GLN A 142 -19.98 -5.29 4.70
N GLY A 143 -18.69 -5.49 4.40
CA GLY A 143 -18.24 -6.15 3.17
C GLY A 143 -18.02 -5.18 2.00
N THR A 144 -18.36 -3.88 2.16
CA THR A 144 -18.04 -2.86 1.15
C THR A 144 -16.62 -2.29 1.35
N GLY A 145 -16.04 -1.86 0.26
CA GLY A 145 -14.75 -1.21 0.21
C GLY A 145 -14.35 -0.95 -1.23
N GLY A 146 -13.23 -0.32 -1.43
CA GLY A 146 -12.76 0.02 -2.76
C GLY A 146 -11.30 0.45 -2.75
N PHE A 147 -10.85 0.85 -3.92
CA PHE A 147 -9.52 1.41 -4.11
C PHE A 147 -9.51 2.40 -5.28
N PHE A 148 -8.57 3.30 -5.23
CA PHE A 148 -8.15 4.16 -6.33
C PHE A 148 -6.78 3.69 -6.78
N ILE A 149 -6.56 3.67 -8.09
CA ILE A 149 -5.24 3.46 -8.70
C ILE A 149 -4.99 4.59 -9.69
N ARG A 150 -3.80 5.17 -9.61
CA ARG A 150 -3.37 6.25 -10.50
C ARG A 150 -3.41 5.78 -11.97
N LYS A 151 -3.89 6.67 -12.84
CA LYS A 151 -3.94 6.41 -14.29
C LYS A 151 -2.55 6.03 -14.83
N GLY A 152 -2.50 4.97 -15.62
CA GLY A 152 -1.28 4.44 -16.21
C GLY A 152 -0.66 3.27 -15.48
N LEU A 153 -1.13 2.95 -14.27
CA LEU A 153 -0.79 1.70 -13.60
C LEU A 153 -1.82 0.62 -13.98
N GLU A 154 -1.31 -0.54 -14.33
CA GLU A 154 -2.15 -1.70 -14.64
C GLU A 154 -2.26 -2.62 -13.42
N LEU A 155 -3.47 -3.11 -13.18
CA LEU A 155 -3.73 -4.15 -12.20
C LEU A 155 -4.10 -5.45 -12.90
N LYS A 156 -3.37 -6.51 -12.60
CA LYS A 156 -3.81 -7.86 -12.96
C LYS A 156 -5.05 -8.21 -12.13
N PRO A 157 -6.08 -8.80 -12.73
CA PRO A 157 -7.29 -9.15 -12.00
C PRO A 157 -7.00 -10.22 -10.93
N LEU A 158 -7.55 -10.01 -9.73
CA LEU A 158 -7.50 -11.02 -8.65
C LEU A 158 -8.37 -12.24 -8.97
N LYS A 159 -9.47 -12.01 -9.69
CA LYS A 159 -10.45 -13.04 -10.11
C LYS A 159 -10.88 -12.74 -11.55
N TYR A 160 -11.08 -13.80 -12.30
CA TYR A 160 -11.63 -13.72 -13.65
C TYR A 160 -13.14 -13.97 -13.60
N GLY A 161 -13.89 -13.24 -14.43
CA GLY A 161 -15.35 -13.33 -14.49
C GLY A 161 -15.88 -12.92 -15.84
N GLY A 162 -17.20 -12.78 -15.96
CA GLY A 162 -17.85 -12.36 -17.21
C GLY A 162 -17.48 -10.95 -17.61
N THR A 163 -17.31 -10.73 -18.91
CA THR A 163 -16.95 -9.45 -19.52
C THR A 163 -18.16 -8.58 -19.90
N GLY A 164 -19.37 -9.01 -19.52
CA GLY A 164 -20.61 -8.29 -19.86
C GLY A 164 -20.81 -8.17 -21.37
N ARG A 165 -20.90 -6.94 -21.87
CA ARG A 165 -21.12 -6.67 -23.32
C ARG A 165 -19.89 -6.94 -24.18
N ASN A 166 -18.70 -7.06 -23.60
CA ASN A 166 -17.43 -7.21 -24.33
C ASN A 166 -16.90 -8.64 -24.22
N SER A 167 -17.76 -9.63 -24.45
CA SER A 167 -17.42 -11.06 -24.32
C SER A 167 -16.32 -11.57 -25.26
N GLN A 168 -15.82 -10.74 -26.16
CA GLN A 168 -14.71 -11.05 -27.08
C GLN A 168 -13.33 -10.65 -26.52
N GLN A 169 -13.26 -9.94 -25.40
CA GLN A 169 -12.01 -9.64 -24.69
C GLN A 169 -11.72 -10.78 -23.71
N LEU A 170 -10.83 -11.67 -24.13
CA LEU A 170 -10.28 -12.74 -23.28
C LEU A 170 -8.97 -12.28 -22.64
#